data_4b40a400f31881d5bc078eb12dd63248
#
_entry.id   4b40a400f31881d5bc078eb12dd63248
#
_cell.length_a   1.000
_cell.length_b   1.000
_cell.length_c   1.000
_cell.angle_alpha   90.00
_cell.angle_beta   90.00
_cell.angle_gamma   90.00
#
_symmetry.space_group_name_H-M   'P 1'
#
loop_
_entity.id
_entity.type
_entity.pdbx_description
1 polymer ?
#
loop_
_entity_poly.entity_id
_entity_poly.type
_entity_poly.pdbx_seq_one_letter_code
_entity_poly.pdbx_strand_id
1 'polypeptide(L)'
;PYAAAASIKGKTLAQTETGLVEILYEKIRASRQAKDLMSSPAISINPDVTCKKARNIITRYNLNALLVTEKINGTEKLCGYITRQVIEKTLYHKLDRVQVKDYMTTEVATVGPDADLTEIQKKIIDNKQRILPVVEGETIAGVITRTDLLNILVRRSQPLADEAPDPGKEPPHAHTRNVIRFMKERLSADLIRNLQQIGEVADEIGLGAYVVGGFVRDLFLYRSDEDIDIVIEGDGIAFAKKYAKIVGARIHTHEKFGTAVIIFPDGFKIDVASARMEYYKFPAALPVVQMSSIKLDLYRRDFTINTLAIQLNSDKFGLLIDFFSARRDLKEKIVRVLHNLSFVEDPTRVFRAIRFEQRFEFTIGKLTASLMANAISMDFFRELSGKRVFAELQLILKEENPVPAIKRLNDFDLLKVIHPSIKLDTDLSATLKAAKKVLSWHDLLFLEESYKKWIVYFLVLVRNCKPHITKEICRRFELVPDDEKILCTERFGADRCVFWLERNLPVSDSVLYRKLTGFKTELILFMMAIAKNKAVKKSISHFFTDLRRTRITLKGRDLTKMGLQPGPVYRQVMEAVLDARLDGTLKSKKDEIEFARRLVAEQ
;
A
#
# COMPACT_ATOMS: atom_id res chain seq x y z
N PRO A 1 4.58 -42.85 38.98
CA PRO A 1 4.42 -42.57 40.41
C PRO A 1 5.74 -42.22 41.12
N TYR A 2 6.82 -42.95 40.88
CA TYR A 2 8.11 -42.76 41.56
C TYR A 2 8.81 -41.43 41.22
N ALA A 3 8.74 -40.93 39.97
CA ALA A 3 9.28 -39.65 39.56
C ALA A 3 8.52 -38.45 40.15
N ALA A 4 7.20 -38.59 40.34
CA ALA A 4 6.34 -37.58 40.99
C ALA A 4 6.64 -37.50 42.50
N ALA A 5 6.88 -38.63 43.16
CA ALA A 5 7.23 -38.67 44.58
C ALA A 5 8.61 -38.01 44.89
N ALA A 6 9.58 -38.09 43.97
CA ALA A 6 10.89 -37.45 44.14
C ALA A 6 10.86 -35.93 44.03
N SER A 7 9.92 -35.36 43.28
CA SER A 7 9.72 -33.88 43.09
C SER A 7 9.03 -33.18 44.25
N ILE A 8 8.45 -33.97 45.20
CA ILE A 8 7.61 -33.43 46.29
C ILE A 8 8.38 -33.26 47.61
N LYS A 9 9.57 -33.80 47.75
CA LYS A 9 10.40 -33.72 48.97
C LYS A 9 10.73 -32.25 49.29
N GLY A 10 10.08 -31.68 50.32
CA GLY A 10 10.38 -30.35 50.86
C GLY A 10 9.32 -29.27 50.58
N LYS A 11 8.17 -29.61 50.00
CA LYS A 11 7.07 -28.65 49.74
C LYS A 11 5.96 -28.77 50.78
N THR A 12 5.27 -27.65 51.06
CA THR A 12 4.07 -27.66 51.89
C THR A 12 2.92 -28.41 51.23
N LEU A 13 1.88 -28.83 52.00
CA LEU A 13 0.74 -29.65 51.49
C LEU A 13 0.08 -28.98 50.27
N ALA A 14 -0.15 -27.65 50.32
CA ALA A 14 -0.76 -26.88 49.23
C ALA A 14 0.14 -26.82 47.99
N GLN A 15 1.46 -26.68 48.16
CA GLN A 15 2.43 -26.72 47.07
C GLN A 15 2.57 -28.10 46.43
N THR A 16 2.27 -29.13 47.22
CA THR A 16 2.27 -30.55 46.79
C THR A 16 1.05 -30.87 45.96
N GLU A 17 -0.15 -30.37 46.34
CA GLU A 17 -1.37 -30.49 45.56
C GLU A 17 -1.25 -29.76 44.22
N THR A 18 -0.77 -28.52 44.22
CA THR A 18 -0.59 -27.75 42.99
C THR A 18 0.43 -28.42 42.05
N GLY A 19 1.55 -28.92 42.59
CA GLY A 19 2.55 -29.64 41.80
C GLY A 19 2.06 -30.99 41.26
N LEU A 20 1.21 -31.75 42.01
CA LEU A 20 0.57 -32.97 41.54
C LEU A 20 -0.48 -32.70 40.45
N VAL A 21 -1.21 -31.60 40.60
CA VAL A 21 -2.18 -31.15 39.61
C VAL A 21 -1.46 -30.76 38.32
N GLU A 22 -0.35 -30.02 38.39
CA GLU A 22 0.46 -29.68 37.22
C GLU A 22 1.07 -30.89 36.52
N ILE A 23 1.64 -31.85 37.26
CA ILE A 23 2.19 -33.12 36.71
C ILE A 23 1.11 -34.01 36.11
N LEU A 24 -0.10 -34.07 36.72
CA LEU A 24 -1.24 -34.73 36.16
C LEU A 24 -1.77 -34.01 34.92
N TYR A 25 -1.79 -32.69 34.93
CA TYR A 25 -2.13 -31.85 33.75
C TYR A 25 -1.17 -32.09 32.59
N GLU A 26 0.14 -32.13 32.84
CA GLU A 26 1.13 -32.42 31.78
C GLU A 26 0.99 -33.87 31.25
N LYS A 27 0.80 -34.86 32.10
CA LYS A 27 0.58 -36.25 31.65
C LYS A 27 -0.74 -36.43 30.88
N ILE A 28 -1.81 -35.77 31.28
CA ILE A 28 -3.10 -35.81 30.56
C ILE A 28 -3.00 -35.01 29.23
N ARG A 29 -2.19 -33.98 29.15
CA ARG A 29 -1.86 -33.29 27.91
C ARG A 29 -1.11 -34.19 26.93
N ALA A 30 -0.14 -34.94 27.42
CA ALA A 30 0.68 -35.86 26.62
C ALA A 30 -0.09 -37.10 26.12
N SER A 31 -1.30 -37.38 26.63
CA SER A 31 -2.03 -38.62 26.32
C SER A 31 -3.11 -38.49 25.23
N ARG A 32 -3.43 -37.26 24.73
CA ARG A 32 -4.45 -37.09 23.69
C ARG A 32 -3.80 -36.70 22.35
N GLN A 33 -4.09 -37.52 21.36
CA GLN A 33 -3.60 -37.36 19.99
C GLN A 33 -4.68 -36.79 19.07
N ALA A 34 -4.30 -36.34 17.88
CA ALA A 34 -5.23 -35.78 16.90
C ALA A 34 -6.38 -36.71 16.56
N LYS A 35 -6.13 -38.02 16.48
CA LYS A 35 -7.16 -39.07 16.27
C LYS A 35 -8.24 -39.11 17.35
N ASP A 36 -7.92 -38.72 18.59
CA ASP A 36 -8.87 -38.73 19.71
C ASP A 36 -9.72 -37.45 19.72
N LEU A 37 -9.33 -36.43 18.97
CA LEU A 37 -9.93 -35.09 18.96
C LEU A 37 -10.64 -34.75 17.68
N MET A 38 -10.31 -35.44 16.60
CA MET A 38 -10.87 -35.15 15.28
C MET A 38 -12.31 -35.60 15.14
N SER A 39 -13.08 -34.85 14.35
CA SER A 39 -14.37 -35.32 13.81
C SER A 39 -14.10 -36.10 12.53
N SER A 40 -14.60 -37.33 12.47
CA SER A 40 -14.46 -38.24 11.32
C SER A 40 -15.82 -38.88 11.01
N PRO A 41 -16.20 -39.08 9.72
CA PRO A 41 -15.47 -38.61 8.54
C PRO A 41 -15.56 -37.08 8.36
N ALA A 42 -14.52 -36.52 7.76
CA ALA A 42 -14.51 -35.09 7.42
C ALA A 42 -15.50 -34.82 6.26
N ILE A 43 -16.29 -33.75 6.38
CA ILE A 43 -17.15 -33.29 5.27
C ILE A 43 -16.33 -32.44 4.32
N SER A 44 -16.24 -32.90 3.07
CA SER A 44 -15.51 -32.24 2.00
C SER A 44 -16.42 -31.92 0.82
N ILE A 45 -15.94 -31.01 -0.03
CA ILE A 45 -16.58 -30.63 -1.30
C ILE A 45 -15.56 -30.55 -2.41
N ASN A 46 -16.02 -30.74 -3.65
CA ASN A 46 -15.17 -30.57 -4.84
C ASN A 46 -14.91 -29.07 -5.10
N PRO A 47 -13.69 -28.68 -5.57
CA PRO A 47 -13.33 -27.30 -5.88
C PRO A 47 -14.28 -26.59 -6.86
N ASP A 48 -14.88 -27.32 -7.79
CA ASP A 48 -15.78 -26.77 -8.81
C ASP A 48 -17.22 -26.53 -8.33
N VAL A 49 -17.52 -26.88 -7.08
CA VAL A 49 -18.84 -26.60 -6.48
C VAL A 49 -19.02 -25.10 -6.31
N THR A 50 -20.22 -24.60 -6.66
CA THR A 50 -20.53 -23.16 -6.47
C THR A 50 -20.67 -22.79 -4.99
N CYS A 51 -20.34 -21.54 -4.65
CA CYS A 51 -20.49 -21.02 -3.29
C CYS A 51 -21.94 -21.14 -2.77
N LYS A 52 -22.95 -21.06 -3.64
CA LYS A 52 -24.36 -21.29 -3.29
C LYS A 52 -24.61 -22.73 -2.82
N LYS A 53 -24.06 -23.74 -3.52
CA LYS A 53 -24.17 -25.14 -3.10
C LYS A 53 -23.39 -25.40 -1.81
N ALA A 54 -22.19 -24.82 -1.67
CA ALA A 54 -21.37 -24.91 -0.46
C ALA A 54 -22.11 -24.35 0.78
N ARG A 55 -22.84 -23.22 0.62
CA ARG A 55 -23.70 -22.67 1.68
C ARG A 55 -24.75 -23.69 2.17
N ASN A 56 -25.43 -24.37 1.24
CA ASN A 56 -26.46 -25.34 1.62
C ASN A 56 -25.86 -26.48 2.46
N ILE A 57 -24.64 -26.93 2.14
CA ILE A 57 -23.94 -27.97 2.91
C ILE A 57 -23.54 -27.43 4.29
N ILE A 58 -22.93 -26.21 4.37
CA ILE A 58 -22.57 -25.58 5.64
C ILE A 58 -23.81 -25.42 6.56
N THR A 59 -24.93 -24.97 5.98
CA THR A 59 -26.17 -24.77 6.75
C THR A 59 -26.76 -26.12 7.20
N ARG A 60 -26.79 -27.11 6.30
CA ARG A 60 -27.34 -28.45 6.59
C ARG A 60 -26.61 -29.16 7.73
N TYR A 61 -25.28 -29.07 7.75
CA TYR A 61 -24.43 -29.74 8.73
C TYR A 61 -23.96 -28.80 9.86
N ASN A 62 -24.46 -27.57 9.90
CA ASN A 62 -24.09 -26.54 10.87
C ASN A 62 -22.55 -26.36 11.04
N LEU A 63 -21.83 -26.35 9.93
CA LEU A 63 -20.36 -26.24 9.91
C LEU A 63 -19.90 -24.78 9.85
N ASN A 64 -18.69 -24.52 10.35
CA ASN A 64 -18.04 -23.23 10.24
C ASN A 64 -17.04 -23.17 9.08
N ALA A 65 -16.63 -24.31 8.54
CA ALA A 65 -15.77 -24.44 7.37
C ALA A 65 -15.96 -25.80 6.71
N LEU A 66 -15.60 -25.91 5.42
CA LEU A 66 -15.60 -27.14 4.64
C LEU A 66 -14.21 -27.40 4.10
N LEU A 67 -13.76 -28.65 4.11
CA LEU A 67 -12.59 -29.08 3.37
C LEU A 67 -12.91 -29.09 1.87
N VAL A 68 -11.93 -28.75 1.07
CA VAL A 68 -12.01 -28.83 -0.40
C VAL A 68 -11.07 -29.92 -0.88
N THR A 69 -11.63 -30.93 -1.53
CA THR A 69 -10.89 -32.12 -1.96
C THR A 69 -11.17 -32.43 -3.43
N GLU A 70 -10.18 -32.96 -4.11
CA GLU A 70 -10.30 -33.44 -5.48
C GLU A 70 -9.99 -34.94 -5.53
N LYS A 71 -10.77 -35.69 -6.32
CA LYS A 71 -10.49 -37.11 -6.52
C LYS A 71 -9.48 -37.29 -7.64
N ILE A 72 -8.28 -37.74 -7.29
CA ILE A 72 -7.21 -38.07 -8.24
C ILE A 72 -6.89 -39.55 -8.07
N ASN A 73 -7.03 -40.33 -9.13
CA ASN A 73 -6.77 -41.78 -9.15
C ASN A 73 -7.50 -42.57 -8.04
N GLY A 74 -8.73 -42.15 -7.71
CA GLY A 74 -9.54 -42.81 -6.66
C GLY A 74 -9.26 -42.32 -5.23
N THR A 75 -8.23 -41.53 -5.01
CA THR A 75 -7.88 -40.99 -3.69
C THR A 75 -8.34 -39.54 -3.57
N GLU A 76 -8.90 -39.15 -2.41
CA GLU A 76 -9.29 -37.75 -2.12
C GLU A 76 -8.06 -36.95 -1.67
N LYS A 77 -7.61 -36.04 -2.51
CA LYS A 77 -6.50 -35.13 -2.21
C LYS A 77 -7.01 -33.80 -1.67
N LEU A 78 -6.42 -33.33 -0.57
CA LEU A 78 -6.75 -32.03 0.02
C LEU A 78 -6.25 -30.89 -0.88
N CYS A 79 -7.16 -30.02 -1.35
CA CYS A 79 -6.86 -28.83 -2.13
C CYS A 79 -6.88 -27.55 -1.29
N GLY A 80 -7.68 -27.54 -0.20
CA GLY A 80 -7.86 -26.34 0.60
C GLY A 80 -9.02 -26.45 1.58
N TYR A 81 -9.46 -25.30 2.07
CA TYR A 81 -10.70 -25.18 2.82
C TYR A 81 -11.39 -23.85 2.55
N ILE A 82 -12.72 -23.78 2.74
CA ILE A 82 -13.50 -22.56 2.67
C ILE A 82 -14.33 -22.37 3.94
N THR A 83 -14.39 -21.15 4.46
CA THR A 83 -15.13 -20.85 5.68
C THR A 83 -16.54 -20.35 5.40
N ARG A 84 -17.47 -20.54 6.36
CA ARG A 84 -18.84 -19.98 6.32
C ARG A 84 -18.80 -18.48 6.02
N GLN A 85 -17.91 -17.72 6.66
CA GLN A 85 -17.80 -16.28 6.49
C GLN A 85 -17.46 -15.89 5.04
N VAL A 86 -16.54 -16.61 4.38
CA VAL A 86 -16.19 -16.35 2.98
C VAL A 86 -17.39 -16.63 2.07
N ILE A 87 -18.06 -17.77 2.28
CA ILE A 87 -19.25 -18.15 1.50
C ILE A 87 -20.39 -17.14 1.69
N GLU A 88 -20.68 -16.71 2.91
CA GLU A 88 -21.74 -15.73 3.19
C GLU A 88 -21.43 -14.36 2.55
N LYS A 89 -20.18 -13.90 2.64
CA LYS A 89 -19.74 -12.67 1.96
C LYS A 89 -19.81 -12.79 0.43
N THR A 90 -19.45 -13.94 -0.14
CA THR A 90 -19.55 -14.18 -1.58
C THR A 90 -21.00 -14.05 -2.06
N LEU A 91 -21.94 -14.64 -1.31
CA LEU A 91 -23.37 -14.52 -1.62
C LEU A 91 -23.93 -13.12 -1.40
N TYR A 92 -23.46 -12.42 -0.36
CA TYR A 92 -23.80 -11.02 -0.12
C TYR A 92 -23.42 -10.12 -1.31
N HIS A 93 -22.27 -10.40 -1.94
CA HIS A 93 -21.81 -9.71 -3.14
C HIS A 93 -22.45 -10.23 -4.45
N LYS A 94 -23.49 -11.08 -4.37
CA LYS A 94 -24.21 -11.66 -5.52
C LYS A 94 -23.32 -12.53 -6.42
N LEU A 95 -22.28 -13.13 -5.86
CA LEU A 95 -21.37 -14.05 -6.55
C LEU A 95 -21.81 -15.51 -6.40
N ASP A 96 -23.09 -15.78 -6.59
CA ASP A 96 -23.73 -17.09 -6.31
C ASP A 96 -23.16 -18.23 -7.17
N ARG A 97 -22.72 -17.92 -8.39
CA ARG A 97 -22.24 -18.88 -9.38
C ARG A 97 -20.75 -19.16 -9.32
N VAL A 98 -20.02 -18.42 -8.51
CA VAL A 98 -18.57 -18.55 -8.37
C VAL A 98 -18.23 -19.88 -7.72
N GLN A 99 -17.16 -20.51 -8.21
CA GLN A 99 -16.70 -21.80 -7.70
C GLN A 99 -15.91 -21.63 -6.41
N VAL A 100 -15.95 -22.64 -5.56
CA VAL A 100 -15.25 -22.62 -4.26
C VAL A 100 -13.75 -22.45 -4.43
N LYS A 101 -13.16 -23.04 -5.48
CA LYS A 101 -11.72 -22.91 -5.78
C LYS A 101 -11.25 -21.49 -5.95
N ASP A 102 -12.12 -20.56 -6.38
CA ASP A 102 -11.77 -19.17 -6.64
C ASP A 102 -11.53 -18.38 -5.35
N TYR A 103 -12.11 -18.83 -4.22
CA TYR A 103 -12.03 -18.12 -2.93
C TYR A 103 -11.67 -19.00 -1.73
N MET A 104 -11.37 -20.29 -1.94
CA MET A 104 -10.87 -21.15 -0.88
C MET A 104 -9.47 -20.75 -0.41
N THR A 105 -9.10 -21.16 0.78
CA THR A 105 -7.75 -21.06 1.30
C THR A 105 -6.98 -22.31 0.87
N THR A 106 -5.91 -22.13 0.09
CA THR A 106 -5.08 -23.22 -0.45
C THR A 106 -3.86 -23.56 0.41
N GLU A 107 -3.38 -22.59 1.21
CA GLU A 107 -2.30 -22.80 2.16
C GLU A 107 -2.86 -23.42 3.44
N VAL A 108 -2.89 -24.74 3.53
CA VAL A 108 -3.50 -25.49 4.64
C VAL A 108 -2.41 -26.25 5.39
N ALA A 109 -2.23 -25.92 6.67
CA ALA A 109 -1.43 -26.74 7.57
C ALA A 109 -2.25 -27.99 7.95
N THR A 110 -1.59 -29.13 8.01
CA THR A 110 -2.17 -30.43 8.39
C THR A 110 -1.41 -31.04 9.55
N VAL A 111 -2.00 -32.01 10.23
CA VAL A 111 -1.34 -32.82 11.26
C VAL A 111 -1.57 -34.30 10.98
N GLY A 112 -0.66 -35.14 11.48
CA GLY A 112 -0.87 -36.59 11.50
C GLY A 112 -1.82 -37.02 12.61
N PRO A 113 -2.38 -38.27 12.54
CA PRO A 113 -3.29 -38.81 13.56
C PRO A 113 -2.66 -38.86 14.97
N ASP A 114 -1.36 -39.00 15.05
CA ASP A 114 -0.61 -39.13 16.32
C ASP A 114 -0.08 -37.80 16.86
N ALA A 115 -0.35 -36.67 16.18
CA ALA A 115 0.06 -35.33 16.63
C ALA A 115 -0.52 -35.02 18.02
N ASP A 116 0.31 -34.46 18.90
CA ASP A 116 -0.10 -34.09 20.25
C ASP A 116 -0.90 -32.76 20.28
N LEU A 117 -1.54 -32.49 21.41
CA LEU A 117 -2.35 -31.29 21.60
C LEU A 117 -1.53 -30.00 21.43
N THR A 118 -0.24 -30.01 21.77
CA THR A 118 0.65 -28.86 21.68
C THR A 118 0.96 -28.52 20.21
N GLU A 119 1.24 -29.54 19.40
CA GLU A 119 1.43 -29.37 17.95
C GLU A 119 0.14 -28.88 17.27
N ILE A 120 -1.02 -29.47 17.64
CA ILE A 120 -2.33 -29.06 17.12
C ILE A 120 -2.60 -27.58 17.45
N GLN A 121 -2.43 -27.17 18.71
CA GLN A 121 -2.62 -25.79 19.14
C GLN A 121 -1.68 -24.83 18.42
N LYS A 122 -0.40 -25.17 18.32
CA LYS A 122 0.59 -24.37 17.62
C LYS A 122 0.22 -24.16 16.17
N LYS A 123 -0.15 -25.20 15.43
CA LYS A 123 -0.53 -25.11 14.01
C LYS A 123 -1.81 -24.29 13.80
N ILE A 124 -2.82 -24.43 14.67
CA ILE A 124 -4.06 -23.64 14.60
C ILE A 124 -3.79 -22.16 14.90
N ILE A 125 -2.94 -21.85 15.89
CA ILE A 125 -2.62 -20.49 16.29
C ILE A 125 -1.70 -19.83 15.28
N ASP A 126 -0.56 -20.47 14.93
CA ASP A 126 0.46 -19.90 14.06
C ASP A 126 -0.06 -19.66 12.64
N ASN A 127 -0.88 -20.57 12.12
CA ASN A 127 -1.47 -20.44 10.78
C ASN A 127 -2.85 -19.76 10.79
N LYS A 128 -3.37 -19.39 11.97
CA LYS A 128 -4.72 -18.78 12.14
C LYS A 128 -5.85 -19.58 11.47
N GLN A 129 -5.66 -20.89 11.31
CA GLN A 129 -6.65 -21.75 10.70
C GLN A 129 -7.86 -21.92 11.62
N ARG A 130 -9.05 -21.97 11.02
CA ARG A 130 -10.29 -22.30 11.73
C ARG A 130 -10.54 -23.80 11.81
N ILE A 131 -9.89 -24.55 10.93
CA ILE A 131 -10.03 -25.97 10.70
C ILE A 131 -8.64 -26.55 10.41
N LEU A 132 -8.30 -27.66 11.05
CA LEU A 132 -7.02 -28.35 10.88
C LEU A 132 -7.31 -29.77 10.39
N PRO A 133 -7.02 -30.09 9.12
CA PRO A 133 -7.17 -31.44 8.60
C PRO A 133 -6.18 -32.40 9.26
N VAL A 134 -6.66 -33.58 9.62
CA VAL A 134 -5.84 -34.70 10.06
C VAL A 134 -5.65 -35.63 8.88
N VAL A 135 -4.40 -35.83 8.49
CA VAL A 135 -4.04 -36.57 7.26
C VAL A 135 -3.12 -37.73 7.60
N GLU A 136 -3.47 -38.89 7.08
CA GLU A 136 -2.67 -40.12 7.18
C GLU A 136 -2.19 -40.52 5.78
N GLY A 137 -0.91 -40.31 5.52
CA GLY A 137 -0.37 -40.42 4.16
C GLY A 137 -1.01 -39.37 3.22
N GLU A 138 -1.71 -39.81 2.19
CA GLU A 138 -2.48 -38.95 1.27
C GLU A 138 -3.98 -38.87 1.59
N THR A 139 -4.47 -39.62 2.60
CA THR A 139 -5.89 -39.68 2.93
C THR A 139 -6.25 -38.77 4.10
N ILE A 140 -7.46 -38.19 4.04
CA ILE A 140 -7.97 -37.32 5.10
C ILE A 140 -8.66 -38.23 6.13
N ALA A 141 -8.05 -38.38 7.31
CA ALA A 141 -8.58 -39.17 8.41
C ALA A 141 -9.71 -38.46 9.17
N GLY A 142 -9.64 -37.13 9.25
CA GLY A 142 -10.62 -36.31 9.96
C GLY A 142 -10.30 -34.83 9.97
N VAL A 143 -10.98 -34.10 10.83
CA VAL A 143 -10.82 -32.66 10.95
C VAL A 143 -10.93 -32.22 12.40
N ILE A 144 -10.08 -31.30 12.84
CA ILE A 144 -10.12 -30.65 14.15
C ILE A 144 -10.50 -29.19 13.96
N THR A 145 -11.47 -28.69 14.70
CA THR A 145 -11.89 -27.28 14.69
C THR A 145 -11.47 -26.56 15.97
N ARG A 146 -11.50 -25.23 15.97
CA ARG A 146 -11.32 -24.45 17.20
C ARG A 146 -12.37 -24.78 18.27
N THR A 147 -13.57 -25.12 17.84
CA THR A 147 -14.68 -25.53 18.75
C THR A 147 -14.34 -26.82 19.47
N ASP A 148 -13.69 -27.77 18.80
CA ASP A 148 -13.28 -29.03 19.42
C ASP A 148 -12.21 -28.78 20.50
N LEU A 149 -11.27 -27.89 20.25
CA LEU A 149 -10.28 -27.45 21.24
C LEU A 149 -10.93 -26.72 22.43
N LEU A 150 -11.87 -25.81 22.16
CA LEU A 150 -12.61 -25.12 23.22
C LEU A 150 -13.42 -26.11 24.08
N ASN A 151 -14.07 -27.07 23.47
CA ASN A 151 -14.84 -28.12 24.20
C ASN A 151 -13.94 -28.93 25.13
N ILE A 152 -12.70 -29.17 24.76
CA ILE A 152 -11.73 -29.86 25.64
C ILE A 152 -11.39 -28.98 26.85
N LEU A 153 -11.22 -27.66 26.64
CA LEU A 153 -10.95 -26.72 27.72
C LEU A 153 -12.14 -26.55 28.65
N VAL A 154 -13.37 -26.43 28.10
CA VAL A 154 -14.62 -26.25 28.86
C VAL A 154 -15.01 -27.50 29.64
N ARG A 155 -14.90 -28.71 29.06
CA ARG A 155 -15.19 -29.98 29.79
C ARG A 155 -14.23 -30.24 30.94
N ARG A 156 -13.10 -29.54 31.02
CA ARG A 156 -12.15 -29.60 32.15
C ARG A 156 -12.42 -28.54 33.22
N SER A 157 -13.33 -27.60 32.97
CA SER A 157 -13.68 -26.52 33.90
C SER A 157 -14.95 -26.80 34.72
N GLN A 158 -15.40 -28.04 34.81
CA GLN A 158 -16.40 -28.48 35.82
C GLN A 158 -15.73 -29.50 36.74
N PRO A 159 -15.48 -29.27 38.00
CA PRO A 159 -16.39 -28.69 38.97
C PRO A 159 -15.68 -27.68 39.92
N LEU A 160 -16.32 -26.66 40.26
CA LEU A 160 -16.55 -26.09 41.61
C LEU A 160 -17.31 -24.78 41.39
N ALA A 161 -18.53 -24.80 41.87
CA ALA A 161 -19.35 -23.59 41.97
C ALA A 161 -18.61 -22.51 42.75
N ASP A 162 -18.92 -21.24 42.40
CA ASP A 162 -18.52 -20.02 43.11
C ASP A 162 -17.17 -19.42 42.74
N GLU A 163 -17.04 -19.01 41.45
CA GLU A 163 -16.36 -17.74 41.14
C GLU A 163 -16.96 -17.20 39.84
N ALA A 164 -17.63 -16.05 39.94
CA ALA A 164 -18.13 -15.30 38.80
C ALA A 164 -16.95 -14.90 37.91
N PRO A 165 -17.10 -14.90 36.55
CA PRO A 165 -16.03 -14.50 35.68
C PRO A 165 -15.66 -13.04 35.96
N ASP A 166 -14.39 -12.81 36.25
CA ASP A 166 -13.80 -11.48 36.37
C ASP A 166 -13.99 -10.72 35.06
N PRO A 167 -14.76 -9.63 35.01
CA PRO A 167 -15.06 -8.91 33.77
C PRO A 167 -13.84 -8.19 33.15
N GLY A 168 -12.66 -8.32 33.74
CA GLY A 168 -11.42 -7.68 33.30
C GLY A 168 -10.42 -8.57 32.54
N LYS A 169 -10.67 -9.88 32.36
CA LYS A 169 -9.76 -10.73 31.57
C LYS A 169 -10.22 -10.83 30.11
N GLU A 170 -9.64 -9.98 29.27
CA GLU A 170 -9.76 -10.11 27.82
C GLU A 170 -9.26 -11.46 27.29
N PRO A 171 -9.92 -12.04 26.25
CA PRO A 171 -9.44 -13.27 25.63
C PRO A 171 -8.06 -13.06 24.99
N PRO A 172 -7.13 -14.02 25.13
CA PRO A 172 -5.74 -13.89 24.66
C PRO A 172 -5.67 -14.03 23.15
N HIS A 173 -5.56 -12.92 22.37
CA HIS A 173 -5.49 -13.04 20.92
C HIS A 173 -4.74 -11.93 20.17
N ALA A 174 -3.97 -11.10 20.84
CA ALA A 174 -2.98 -10.26 20.18
C ALA A 174 -1.57 -10.71 20.62
N HIS A 175 -0.66 -10.89 19.66
CA HIS A 175 0.75 -10.96 20.02
C HIS A 175 1.19 -9.57 20.47
N THR A 176 1.24 -9.36 21.78
CA THR A 176 1.64 -8.07 22.36
C THR A 176 3.12 -8.10 22.74
N ARG A 177 3.81 -7.00 22.52
CA ARG A 177 5.21 -6.79 22.93
C ARG A 177 5.44 -5.34 23.23
N ASN A 178 6.15 -5.04 24.31
CA ASN A 178 6.60 -3.68 24.56
C ASN A 178 7.75 -3.30 23.61
N VAL A 179 7.59 -2.19 22.87
CA VAL A 179 8.56 -1.71 21.88
C VAL A 179 9.07 -0.29 22.19
N ILE A 180 8.88 0.21 23.42
CA ILE A 180 9.34 1.55 23.84
C ILE A 180 10.81 1.77 23.53
N ARG A 181 11.68 0.80 23.89
CA ARG A 181 13.12 0.92 23.62
C ARG A 181 13.40 1.06 22.12
N PHE A 182 12.72 0.26 21.31
CA PHE A 182 12.83 0.30 19.85
C PHE A 182 12.32 1.63 19.28
N MET A 183 11.23 2.18 19.82
CA MET A 183 10.73 3.51 19.44
C MET A 183 11.77 4.59 19.77
N LYS A 184 12.35 4.58 20.98
CA LYS A 184 13.37 5.55 21.40
C LYS A 184 14.65 5.51 20.58
N GLU A 185 15.01 4.36 20.04
CA GLU A 185 16.18 4.19 19.16
C GLU A 185 15.94 4.76 17.75
N ARG A 186 14.67 4.98 17.35
CA ARG A 186 14.28 5.28 15.98
C ARG A 186 13.60 6.60 15.76
N LEU A 187 12.88 7.07 16.75
CA LEU A 187 12.08 8.28 16.68
C LEU A 187 12.79 9.41 17.43
N SER A 188 12.57 10.63 16.98
CA SER A 188 13.04 11.81 17.70
C SER A 188 12.38 11.91 19.06
N ALA A 189 13.09 12.54 20.03
CA ALA A 189 12.53 12.77 21.36
C ALA A 189 11.25 13.61 21.32
N ASP A 190 11.17 14.56 20.37
CA ASP A 190 9.98 15.40 20.18
C ASP A 190 8.80 14.59 19.71
N LEU A 191 8.99 13.69 18.75
CA LEU A 191 7.93 12.82 18.26
C LEU A 191 7.43 11.87 19.36
N ILE A 192 8.34 11.31 20.17
CA ILE A 192 7.95 10.46 21.30
C ILE A 192 7.11 11.26 22.30
N ARG A 193 7.51 12.51 22.62
CA ARG A 193 6.72 13.38 23.51
C ARG A 193 5.33 13.66 22.95
N ASN A 194 5.23 13.96 21.66
CA ASN A 194 3.93 14.16 21.00
C ASN A 194 3.05 12.91 21.11
N LEU A 195 3.61 11.72 20.85
CA LEU A 195 2.87 10.46 20.97
C LEU A 195 2.44 10.16 22.42
N GLN A 196 3.27 10.49 23.42
CA GLN A 196 2.90 10.38 24.83
C GLN A 196 1.76 11.34 25.21
N GLN A 197 1.86 12.59 24.77
CA GLN A 197 0.83 13.60 25.02
C GLN A 197 -0.52 13.22 24.36
N ILE A 198 -0.50 12.60 23.18
CA ILE A 198 -1.70 12.03 22.55
C ILE A 198 -2.33 10.98 23.46
N GLY A 199 -1.53 10.08 24.04
CA GLY A 199 -1.99 9.06 24.98
C GLY A 199 -2.60 9.67 26.24
N GLU A 200 -1.93 10.64 26.86
CA GLU A 200 -2.40 11.35 28.05
C GLU A 200 -3.76 12.04 27.82
N VAL A 201 -3.91 12.75 26.69
CA VAL A 201 -5.18 13.41 26.34
C VAL A 201 -6.28 12.38 26.05
N ALA A 202 -5.95 11.22 25.50
CA ALA A 202 -6.91 10.14 25.30
C ALA A 202 -7.36 9.53 26.64
N ASP A 203 -6.42 9.35 27.60
CA ASP A 203 -6.72 8.86 28.94
C ASP A 203 -7.67 9.80 29.69
N GLU A 204 -7.47 11.14 29.59
CA GLU A 204 -8.36 12.12 30.20
C GLU A 204 -9.83 12.03 29.78
N ILE A 205 -10.09 11.48 28.58
CA ILE A 205 -11.45 11.32 28.04
C ILE A 205 -11.88 9.85 27.95
N GLY A 206 -11.09 8.95 28.53
CA GLY A 206 -11.39 7.51 28.61
C GLY A 206 -11.40 6.79 27.27
N LEU A 207 -10.57 7.21 26.29
CA LEU A 207 -10.50 6.61 24.96
C LEU A 207 -9.19 5.86 24.74
N GLY A 208 -9.25 4.76 23.98
CA GLY A 208 -8.07 4.07 23.48
C GLY A 208 -7.45 4.84 22.31
N ALA A 209 -6.13 5.08 22.36
CA ALA A 209 -5.37 5.75 21.31
C ALA A 209 -4.24 4.85 20.78
N TYR A 210 -4.11 4.78 19.46
CA TYR A 210 -3.15 3.91 18.79
C TYR A 210 -2.51 4.61 17.60
N VAL A 211 -1.18 4.49 17.45
CA VAL A 211 -0.53 4.78 16.17
C VAL A 211 -0.51 3.51 15.33
N VAL A 212 -0.82 3.62 14.05
CA VAL A 212 -1.14 2.45 13.20
C VAL A 212 -0.55 2.53 11.80
N GLY A 213 -0.63 1.44 11.07
CA GLY A 213 -0.49 1.40 9.60
C GLY A 213 0.93 1.59 9.09
N GLY A 214 1.06 2.52 8.13
CA GLY A 214 2.31 2.81 7.42
C GLY A 214 3.45 3.17 8.36
N PHE A 215 3.21 4.07 9.28
CA PHE A 215 4.20 4.50 10.26
C PHE A 215 4.78 3.33 11.06
N VAL A 216 3.93 2.46 11.62
CA VAL A 216 4.40 1.33 12.43
C VAL A 216 5.15 0.32 11.58
N ARG A 217 4.67 0.03 10.35
CA ARG A 217 5.38 -0.82 9.39
C ARG A 217 6.78 -0.26 9.08
N ASP A 218 6.87 1.02 8.75
CA ASP A 218 8.11 1.65 8.30
C ASP A 218 9.11 1.80 9.44
N LEU A 219 8.63 1.95 10.68
CA LEU A 219 9.46 1.83 11.87
C LEU A 219 10.19 0.46 11.93
N PHE A 220 9.48 -0.64 11.61
CA PHE A 220 10.08 -1.99 11.56
C PHE A 220 10.94 -2.23 10.32
N LEU A 221 10.70 -1.53 9.21
CA LEU A 221 11.49 -1.62 7.99
C LEU A 221 12.70 -0.68 7.97
N TYR A 222 12.97 0.06 9.05
CA TYR A 222 14.07 1.00 9.14
C TYR A 222 13.97 2.13 8.11
N ARG A 223 12.74 2.57 7.84
CA ARG A 223 12.45 3.69 6.95
C ARG A 223 11.93 4.87 7.77
N SER A 224 12.29 6.08 7.38
CA SER A 224 11.67 7.30 7.90
C SER A 224 10.36 7.49 7.14
N ASP A 225 9.25 7.47 7.87
CA ASP A 225 7.95 7.90 7.36
C ASP A 225 7.40 8.96 8.33
N GLU A 226 7.03 10.11 7.81
CA GLU A 226 6.52 11.23 8.60
C GLU A 226 4.99 11.24 8.64
N ASP A 227 4.32 10.33 7.91
CA ASP A 227 2.87 10.22 7.89
C ASP A 227 2.38 9.43 9.12
N ILE A 228 1.91 10.16 10.14
CA ILE A 228 1.46 9.59 11.40
C ILE A 228 -0.05 9.45 11.39
N ASP A 229 -0.52 8.19 11.37
CA ASP A 229 -1.92 7.82 11.49
C ASP A 229 -2.26 7.44 12.93
N ILE A 230 -3.14 8.20 13.58
CA ILE A 230 -3.68 7.91 14.90
C ILE A 230 -5.10 7.38 14.77
N VAL A 231 -5.38 6.25 15.41
CA VAL A 231 -6.72 5.70 15.53
C VAL A 231 -7.20 5.80 16.97
N ILE A 232 -8.39 6.34 17.15
CA ILE A 232 -9.06 6.51 18.46
C ILE A 232 -10.24 5.54 18.55
N GLU A 233 -10.29 4.71 19.58
CA GLU A 233 -11.49 3.91 19.90
C GLU A 233 -12.54 4.81 20.53
N GLY A 234 -13.33 5.46 19.68
CA GLY A 234 -14.33 6.47 20.03
C GLY A 234 -14.40 7.59 19.02
N ASP A 235 -14.84 8.77 19.45
CA ASP A 235 -14.93 9.96 18.59
C ASP A 235 -13.56 10.60 18.34
N GLY A 236 -12.92 10.24 17.25
CA GLY A 236 -11.63 10.77 16.82
C GLY A 236 -11.66 12.27 16.51
N ILE A 237 -12.81 12.82 16.06
CA ILE A 237 -12.94 14.25 15.77
C ILE A 237 -13.00 15.05 17.06
N ALA A 238 -13.76 14.59 18.06
CA ALA A 238 -13.82 15.23 19.37
C ALA A 238 -12.45 15.21 20.06
N PHE A 239 -11.76 14.06 20.00
CA PHE A 239 -10.37 13.94 20.46
C PHE A 239 -9.45 14.94 19.76
N ALA A 240 -9.47 14.97 18.41
CA ALA A 240 -8.59 15.83 17.62
C ALA A 240 -8.82 17.33 17.92
N LYS A 241 -10.08 17.76 18.12
CA LYS A 241 -10.40 19.13 18.53
C LYS A 241 -9.81 19.48 19.91
N LYS A 242 -9.90 18.55 20.88
CA LYS A 242 -9.33 18.75 22.22
C LYS A 242 -7.81 18.83 22.16
N TYR A 243 -7.16 17.87 21.47
CA TYR A 243 -5.70 17.83 21.37
C TYR A 243 -5.15 19.04 20.61
N ALA A 244 -5.74 19.41 19.47
CA ALA A 244 -5.32 20.58 18.69
C ALA A 244 -5.37 21.88 19.52
N LYS A 245 -6.38 22.04 20.41
CA LYS A 245 -6.47 23.18 21.31
C LYS A 245 -5.33 23.22 22.33
N ILE A 246 -4.93 22.06 22.86
CA ILE A 246 -3.83 21.94 23.83
C ILE A 246 -2.49 22.31 23.20
N VAL A 247 -2.21 21.82 21.97
CA VAL A 247 -0.94 22.04 21.29
C VAL A 247 -0.90 23.30 20.42
N GLY A 248 -1.99 24.10 20.37
CA GLY A 248 -2.07 25.30 19.57
C GLY A 248 -2.05 25.05 18.05
N ALA A 249 -2.50 23.87 17.61
CA ALA A 249 -2.51 23.45 16.22
C ALA A 249 -3.83 23.79 15.52
N ARG A 250 -3.80 23.88 14.17
CA ARG A 250 -4.99 23.99 13.34
C ARG A 250 -5.56 22.60 13.05
N ILE A 251 -6.87 22.52 12.81
CA ILE A 251 -7.56 21.27 12.53
C ILE A 251 -8.45 21.38 11.27
N HIS A 252 -8.44 20.33 10.45
CA HIS A 252 -9.42 20.11 9.39
C HIS A 252 -10.16 18.81 9.67
N THR A 253 -11.50 18.86 9.69
CA THR A 253 -12.35 17.70 9.98
C THR A 253 -13.11 17.23 8.75
N HIS A 254 -13.28 15.91 8.63
CA HIS A 254 -14.10 15.26 7.61
C HIS A 254 -15.15 14.38 8.30
N GLU A 255 -16.26 14.99 8.72
CA GLU A 255 -17.27 14.35 9.56
C GLU A 255 -17.86 13.08 8.95
N LYS A 256 -18.09 13.08 7.62
CA LYS A 256 -18.60 11.91 6.89
C LYS A 256 -17.75 10.64 7.09
N PHE A 257 -16.46 10.78 7.33
CA PHE A 257 -15.51 9.67 7.46
C PHE A 257 -14.97 9.51 8.89
N GLY A 258 -15.38 10.36 9.83
CA GLY A 258 -14.88 10.35 11.19
C GLY A 258 -13.38 10.60 11.29
N THR A 259 -12.83 11.49 10.43
CA THR A 259 -11.39 11.78 10.36
C THR A 259 -11.10 13.27 10.55
N ALA A 260 -9.91 13.57 11.07
CA ALA A 260 -9.41 14.92 11.21
C ALA A 260 -7.90 14.96 10.92
N VAL A 261 -7.43 16.09 10.38
CA VAL A 261 -6.00 16.38 10.20
C VAL A 261 -5.60 17.50 11.14
N ILE A 262 -4.64 17.26 12.00
CA ILE A 262 -4.06 18.23 12.91
C ILE A 262 -2.80 18.79 12.25
N ILE A 263 -2.71 20.11 12.12
CA ILE A 263 -1.60 20.82 11.45
C ILE A 263 -0.92 21.71 12.47
N PHE A 264 0.31 21.34 12.84
CA PHE A 264 1.14 22.10 13.78
C PHE A 264 1.66 23.40 13.15
N PRO A 265 2.11 24.37 13.96
CA PRO A 265 2.62 25.65 13.47
C PRO A 265 3.84 25.54 12.52
N ASP A 266 4.66 24.51 12.72
CA ASP A 266 5.84 24.18 11.88
C ASP A 266 5.48 23.48 10.56
N GLY A 267 4.17 23.18 10.35
CA GLY A 267 3.66 22.49 9.17
C GLY A 267 3.60 20.96 9.31
N PHE A 268 4.06 20.39 10.42
CA PHE A 268 3.93 18.97 10.72
C PHE A 268 2.44 18.57 10.83
N LYS A 269 2.10 17.35 10.39
CA LYS A 269 0.72 16.88 10.33
C LYS A 269 0.55 15.55 11.04
N ILE A 270 -0.59 15.40 11.69
CA ILE A 270 -1.05 14.12 12.25
C ILE A 270 -2.47 13.85 11.75
N ASP A 271 -2.66 12.68 11.16
CA ASP A 271 -3.97 12.21 10.74
C ASP A 271 -4.64 11.43 11.89
N VAL A 272 -5.85 11.83 12.26
CA VAL A 272 -6.63 11.20 13.32
C VAL A 272 -7.91 10.61 12.74
N ALA A 273 -8.20 9.36 13.06
CA ALA A 273 -9.41 8.67 12.64
C ALA A 273 -10.10 7.99 13.82
N SER A 274 -11.42 7.94 13.81
CA SER A 274 -12.17 7.02 14.68
C SER A 274 -11.95 5.58 14.24
N ALA A 275 -11.76 4.66 15.19
CA ALA A 275 -11.73 3.23 14.90
C ALA A 275 -13.06 2.83 14.25
N ARG A 276 -13.01 2.19 13.08
CA ARG A 276 -14.20 1.93 12.30
C ARG A 276 -14.17 0.59 11.58
N MET A 277 -15.36 0.07 11.34
CA MET A 277 -15.61 -1.05 10.45
C MET A 277 -16.19 -0.53 9.14
N GLU A 278 -15.88 -1.22 8.04
CA GLU A 278 -16.34 -0.86 6.71
C GLU A 278 -17.20 -2.00 6.12
N TYR A 279 -18.32 -1.63 5.52
CA TYR A 279 -19.22 -2.54 4.80
C TYR A 279 -19.33 -2.10 3.36
N TYR A 280 -19.19 -3.01 2.43
CA TYR A 280 -19.33 -2.77 1.00
C TYR A 280 -20.68 -3.33 0.53
N LYS A 281 -21.57 -2.48 0.04
CA LYS A 281 -22.92 -2.88 -0.42
C LYS A 281 -22.89 -3.76 -1.67
N PHE A 282 -21.88 -3.58 -2.51
CA PHE A 282 -21.62 -4.37 -3.73
C PHE A 282 -20.11 -4.29 -4.05
N PRO A 283 -19.59 -5.18 -4.96
CA PRO A 283 -18.19 -5.13 -5.35
C PRO A 283 -17.75 -3.73 -5.82
N ALA A 284 -16.55 -3.30 -5.45
CA ALA A 284 -15.98 -1.99 -5.78
C ALA A 284 -16.76 -0.75 -5.27
N ALA A 285 -17.80 -0.91 -4.45
CA ALA A 285 -18.56 0.21 -3.87
C ALA A 285 -17.68 1.09 -2.96
N LEU A 286 -18.16 2.29 -2.66
CA LEU A 286 -17.59 3.05 -1.54
C LEU A 286 -18.05 2.42 -0.22
N PRO A 287 -17.16 2.32 0.79
CA PRO A 287 -17.51 1.72 2.06
C PRO A 287 -18.52 2.56 2.84
N VAL A 288 -19.44 1.88 3.53
CA VAL A 288 -20.25 2.46 4.61
C VAL A 288 -19.48 2.24 5.90
N VAL A 289 -19.27 3.30 6.67
CA VAL A 289 -18.45 3.30 7.89
C VAL A 289 -19.32 3.27 9.14
N GLN A 290 -18.88 2.50 10.14
CA GLN A 290 -19.50 2.41 11.46
C GLN A 290 -18.41 2.36 12.53
N MET A 291 -18.56 3.08 13.63
CA MET A 291 -17.58 3.06 14.74
C MET A 291 -17.41 1.64 15.29
N SER A 292 -16.18 1.29 15.67
CA SER A 292 -15.82 -0.06 16.07
C SER A 292 -14.54 -0.10 16.93
N SER A 293 -14.05 -1.31 17.24
CA SER A 293 -12.80 -1.51 17.97
C SER A 293 -11.57 -1.43 17.04
N ILE A 294 -10.39 -1.20 17.64
CA ILE A 294 -9.10 -1.23 16.91
C ILE A 294 -8.90 -2.53 16.12
N LYS A 295 -9.31 -3.69 16.64
CA LYS A 295 -9.19 -4.97 15.95
C LYS A 295 -9.94 -4.99 14.62
N LEU A 296 -11.16 -4.45 14.58
CA LEU A 296 -11.98 -4.39 13.38
C LEU A 296 -11.50 -3.29 12.42
N ASP A 297 -10.96 -2.17 12.94
CA ASP A 297 -10.28 -1.18 12.11
C ASP A 297 -9.07 -1.76 11.38
N LEU A 298 -8.24 -2.53 12.08
CA LEU A 298 -7.10 -3.20 11.46
C LEU A 298 -7.52 -4.29 10.47
N TYR A 299 -8.64 -5.00 10.73
CA TYR A 299 -9.15 -6.07 9.85
C TYR A 299 -9.68 -5.56 8.50
N ARG A 300 -10.19 -4.32 8.40
CA ARG A 300 -10.65 -3.71 7.14
C ARG A 300 -9.53 -3.24 6.22
N ARG A 301 -8.28 -3.19 6.70
CA ARG A 301 -7.14 -2.72 5.93
C ARG A 301 -6.81 -3.65 4.76
N ASP A 302 -5.90 -3.23 3.91
CA ASP A 302 -5.56 -3.92 2.68
C ASP A 302 -4.70 -5.18 2.91
N PHE A 303 -3.57 -5.03 3.60
CA PHE A 303 -2.59 -6.10 3.79
C PHE A 303 -2.18 -6.25 5.25
N THR A 304 -1.76 -7.47 5.61
CA THR A 304 -1.29 -7.79 6.96
C THR A 304 -0.19 -6.85 7.43
N ILE A 305 0.76 -6.50 6.56
CA ILE A 305 1.90 -5.62 6.86
C ILE A 305 1.49 -4.22 7.33
N ASN A 306 0.25 -3.79 7.07
CA ASN A 306 -0.31 -2.50 7.48
C ASN A 306 -1.23 -2.60 8.70
N THR A 307 -1.24 -3.74 9.42
CA THR A 307 -2.14 -3.99 10.55
C THR A 307 -1.44 -3.97 11.91
N LEU A 308 -0.24 -3.46 11.98
CA LEU A 308 0.42 -3.22 13.27
C LEU A 308 -0.14 -1.96 13.91
N ALA A 309 -0.32 -2.03 15.23
CA ALA A 309 -0.71 -0.88 16.05
C ALA A 309 0.20 -0.79 17.28
N ILE A 310 0.53 0.41 17.71
CA ILE A 310 1.21 0.65 18.98
C ILE A 310 0.27 1.49 19.85
N GLN A 311 -0.02 1.02 21.05
CA GLN A 311 -0.88 1.72 22.00
C GLN A 311 -0.15 2.92 22.61
N LEU A 312 -0.86 4.04 22.75
CA LEU A 312 -0.32 5.31 23.22
C LEU A 312 -0.77 5.67 24.63
N ASN A 313 -1.86 5.07 25.15
CA ASN A 313 -2.33 5.29 26.51
C ASN A 313 -1.22 5.09 27.54
N SER A 314 -1.17 5.90 28.59
CA SER A 314 -0.04 6.02 29.52
C SER A 314 0.33 4.68 30.18
N ASP A 315 -0.67 3.89 30.60
CA ASP A 315 -0.49 2.57 31.23
C ASP A 315 0.08 1.51 30.29
N LYS A 316 -0.16 1.66 28.98
CA LYS A 316 0.23 0.71 27.94
C LYS A 316 1.06 1.37 26.81
N PHE A 317 1.69 2.51 27.09
CA PHE A 317 2.49 3.20 26.09
C PHE A 317 3.58 2.31 25.51
N GLY A 318 3.64 2.25 24.16
CA GLY A 318 4.59 1.42 23.44
C GLY A 318 4.24 -0.07 23.40
N LEU A 319 3.01 -0.46 23.77
CA LEU A 319 2.54 -1.84 23.60
C LEU A 319 2.18 -2.07 22.14
N LEU A 320 3.02 -2.83 21.44
CA LEU A 320 2.76 -3.28 20.08
C LEU A 320 1.67 -4.34 20.07
N ILE A 321 0.70 -4.18 19.18
CA ILE A 321 -0.44 -5.10 18.99
C ILE A 321 -0.38 -5.66 17.57
N ASP A 322 -0.31 -6.98 17.44
CA ASP A 322 -0.29 -7.71 16.16
C ASP A 322 -1.37 -8.80 16.15
N PHE A 323 -2.55 -8.50 15.59
CA PHE A 323 -3.65 -9.45 15.47
C PHE A 323 -3.48 -10.40 14.27
N PHE A 324 -2.72 -10.00 13.24
CA PHE A 324 -2.74 -10.66 11.93
C PHE A 324 -1.38 -11.20 11.49
N SER A 325 -0.43 -11.35 12.43
CA SER A 325 0.94 -11.82 12.18
C SER A 325 1.70 -10.96 11.16
N ALA A 326 1.45 -9.64 11.19
CA ALA A 326 2.11 -8.68 10.33
C ALA A 326 3.64 -8.70 10.48
N ARG A 327 4.14 -8.87 11.71
CA ARG A 327 5.58 -8.99 11.98
C ARG A 327 6.22 -10.18 11.27
N ARG A 328 5.52 -11.30 11.18
CA ARG A 328 5.99 -12.47 10.44
C ARG A 328 6.09 -12.14 8.95
N ASP A 329 5.03 -11.57 8.38
CA ASP A 329 4.98 -11.23 6.95
C ASP A 329 6.02 -10.16 6.59
N LEU A 330 6.30 -9.19 7.48
CA LEU A 330 7.41 -8.24 7.33
C LEU A 330 8.78 -8.93 7.33
N LYS A 331 9.02 -9.87 8.25
CA LYS A 331 10.26 -10.64 8.32
C LYS A 331 10.45 -11.54 7.08
N GLU A 332 9.39 -12.18 6.63
CA GLU A 332 9.36 -13.06 5.45
C GLU A 332 9.30 -12.26 4.14
N LYS A 333 9.15 -10.94 4.20
CA LYS A 333 9.00 -10.04 3.05
C LYS A 333 7.84 -10.44 2.13
N ILE A 334 6.66 -10.70 2.71
CA ILE A 334 5.47 -11.15 1.99
C ILE A 334 4.36 -10.10 2.08
N VAL A 335 3.74 -9.78 0.95
CA VAL A 335 2.49 -9.02 0.85
C VAL A 335 1.32 -10.00 0.88
N ARG A 336 0.51 -9.95 1.94
CA ARG A 336 -0.62 -10.87 2.15
C ARG A 336 -1.89 -10.09 2.47
N VAL A 337 -3.01 -10.46 1.82
CA VAL A 337 -4.34 -9.91 2.15
C VAL A 337 -4.86 -10.46 3.48
N LEU A 338 -5.76 -9.73 4.11
CA LEU A 338 -6.37 -10.11 5.38
C LEU A 338 -7.48 -11.16 5.23
N HIS A 339 -8.18 -11.17 4.09
CA HIS A 339 -9.24 -12.13 3.80
C HIS A 339 -9.42 -12.31 2.27
N ASN A 340 -10.04 -13.42 1.90
CA ASN A 340 -10.11 -13.88 0.50
C ASN A 340 -10.94 -12.97 -0.42
N LEU A 341 -11.84 -12.14 0.11
CA LEU A 341 -12.66 -11.21 -0.67
C LEU A 341 -12.10 -9.79 -0.72
N SER A 342 -10.88 -9.58 -0.25
CA SER A 342 -10.25 -8.25 -0.16
C SER A 342 -10.25 -7.50 -1.49
N PHE A 343 -9.99 -8.18 -2.61
CA PHE A 343 -9.98 -7.59 -3.95
C PHE A 343 -11.36 -7.47 -4.59
N VAL A 344 -12.37 -8.20 -4.10
CA VAL A 344 -13.78 -8.03 -4.48
C VAL A 344 -14.34 -6.76 -3.83
N GLU A 345 -14.05 -6.56 -2.56
CA GLU A 345 -14.46 -5.37 -1.80
C GLU A 345 -13.81 -4.11 -2.35
N ASP A 346 -12.50 -4.14 -2.59
CA ASP A 346 -11.76 -3.03 -3.19
C ASP A 346 -10.72 -3.50 -4.22
N PRO A 347 -11.05 -3.52 -5.51
CA PRO A 347 -10.11 -3.92 -6.56
C PRO A 347 -8.89 -3.01 -6.69
N THR A 348 -8.92 -1.76 -6.17
CA THR A 348 -7.73 -0.88 -6.19
C THR A 348 -6.58 -1.46 -5.38
N ARG A 349 -6.86 -2.34 -4.41
CA ARG A 349 -5.84 -3.05 -3.63
C ARG A 349 -4.90 -3.89 -4.49
N VAL A 350 -5.30 -4.27 -5.72
CA VAL A 350 -4.41 -4.97 -6.66
C VAL A 350 -3.24 -4.08 -7.06
N PHE A 351 -3.48 -2.81 -7.39
CA PHE A 351 -2.42 -1.84 -7.68
C PHE A 351 -1.54 -1.59 -6.46
N ARG A 352 -2.15 -1.51 -5.27
CA ARG A 352 -1.44 -1.35 -4.01
C ARG A 352 -0.54 -2.54 -3.69
N ALA A 353 -1.00 -3.78 -3.95
CA ALA A 353 -0.19 -4.99 -3.78
C ALA A 353 1.08 -4.93 -4.62
N ILE A 354 0.95 -4.60 -5.91
CA ILE A 354 2.08 -4.45 -6.82
C ILE A 354 3.00 -3.31 -6.37
N ARG A 355 2.45 -2.18 -5.92
CA ARG A 355 3.24 -1.07 -5.40
C ARG A 355 4.05 -1.47 -4.17
N PHE A 356 3.46 -2.15 -3.20
CA PHE A 356 4.17 -2.60 -2.00
C PHE A 356 5.18 -3.71 -2.31
N GLU A 357 4.85 -4.65 -3.21
CA GLU A 357 5.81 -5.66 -3.70
C GLU A 357 7.09 -4.99 -4.19
N GLN A 358 6.97 -3.94 -5.01
CA GLN A 358 8.13 -3.29 -5.61
C GLN A 358 8.81 -2.26 -4.67
N ARG A 359 8.02 -1.48 -3.93
CA ARG A 359 8.53 -0.46 -3.00
C ARG A 359 9.37 -1.06 -1.88
N PHE A 360 8.98 -2.23 -1.36
CA PHE A 360 9.63 -2.88 -0.23
C PHE A 360 10.52 -4.06 -0.63
N GLU A 361 10.58 -4.39 -1.91
CA GLU A 361 11.25 -5.60 -2.42
C GLU A 361 10.70 -6.87 -1.75
N PHE A 362 9.38 -6.92 -1.62
CA PHE A 362 8.64 -8.04 -1.07
C PHE A 362 8.12 -8.93 -2.20
N THR A 363 7.55 -10.08 -1.83
CA THR A 363 6.89 -11.00 -2.75
C THR A 363 5.41 -11.07 -2.41
N ILE A 364 4.54 -11.04 -3.41
CA ILE A 364 3.11 -11.29 -3.22
C ILE A 364 2.90 -12.76 -2.88
N GLY A 365 2.26 -13.06 -1.75
CA GLY A 365 1.98 -14.43 -1.32
C GLY A 365 1.14 -15.20 -2.34
N LYS A 366 1.35 -16.52 -2.46
CA LYS A 366 0.69 -17.37 -3.47
C LYS A 366 -0.83 -17.23 -3.49
N LEU A 367 -1.47 -17.34 -2.32
CA LEU A 367 -2.92 -17.14 -2.18
C LEU A 367 -3.33 -15.73 -2.61
N THR A 368 -2.61 -14.71 -2.20
CA THR A 368 -2.87 -13.32 -2.57
C THR A 368 -2.80 -13.12 -4.09
N ALA A 369 -1.77 -13.69 -4.75
CA ALA A 369 -1.62 -13.64 -6.20
C ALA A 369 -2.78 -14.36 -6.93
N SER A 370 -3.24 -15.50 -6.43
CA SER A 370 -4.40 -16.21 -6.98
C SER A 370 -5.68 -15.38 -6.86
N LEU A 371 -5.92 -14.77 -5.69
CA LEU A 371 -7.08 -13.90 -5.48
C LEU A 371 -7.04 -12.64 -6.35
N MET A 372 -5.83 -12.08 -6.60
CA MET A 372 -5.65 -10.98 -7.56
C MET A 372 -6.04 -11.41 -8.97
N ALA A 373 -5.54 -12.57 -9.44
CA ALA A 373 -5.86 -13.09 -10.76
C ALA A 373 -7.38 -13.32 -10.93
N ASN A 374 -8.04 -13.86 -9.92
CA ASN A 374 -9.50 -14.04 -9.91
C ASN A 374 -10.24 -12.70 -10.01
N ALA A 375 -9.85 -11.69 -9.23
CA ALA A 375 -10.49 -10.37 -9.28
C ALA A 375 -10.30 -9.69 -10.65
N ILE A 376 -9.14 -9.88 -11.30
CA ILE A 376 -8.85 -9.36 -12.63
C ILE A 376 -9.71 -10.08 -13.68
N SER A 377 -9.82 -11.42 -13.61
CA SER A 377 -10.61 -12.22 -14.56
C SER A 377 -12.11 -11.92 -14.48
N MET A 378 -12.61 -11.54 -13.30
CA MET A 378 -14.01 -11.13 -13.08
C MET A 378 -14.31 -9.69 -13.47
N ASP A 379 -13.31 -8.95 -13.95
CA ASP A 379 -13.41 -7.58 -14.46
C ASP A 379 -14.06 -6.56 -13.50
N PHE A 380 -13.84 -6.72 -12.19
CA PHE A 380 -14.35 -5.79 -11.18
C PHE A 380 -13.82 -4.35 -11.35
N PHE A 381 -12.79 -4.17 -12.19
CA PHE A 381 -12.23 -2.86 -12.51
C PHE A 381 -13.16 -1.97 -13.33
N ARG A 382 -14.18 -2.53 -14.00
CA ARG A 382 -15.21 -1.74 -14.71
C ARG A 382 -16.10 -0.95 -13.78
N GLU A 383 -16.32 -1.48 -12.57
CA GLU A 383 -17.15 -0.84 -11.55
C GLU A 383 -16.41 0.29 -10.80
N LEU A 384 -15.08 0.37 -10.97
CA LEU A 384 -14.27 1.41 -10.35
C LEU A 384 -14.34 2.72 -11.13
N SER A 385 -14.44 3.85 -10.42
CA SER A 385 -14.21 5.15 -11.05
C SER A 385 -12.76 5.26 -11.55
N GLY A 386 -12.59 5.84 -12.74
CA GLY A 386 -11.26 6.06 -13.31
C GLY A 386 -10.35 6.85 -12.39
N LYS A 387 -10.90 7.80 -11.62
CA LYS A 387 -10.17 8.58 -10.61
C LYS A 387 -9.53 7.72 -9.52
N ARG A 388 -10.22 6.67 -9.02
CA ARG A 388 -9.65 5.74 -8.02
C ARG A 388 -8.51 4.92 -8.61
N VAL A 389 -8.68 4.41 -9.84
CA VAL A 389 -7.62 3.69 -10.56
C VAL A 389 -6.42 4.59 -10.78
N PHE A 390 -6.66 5.83 -11.23
CA PHE A 390 -5.58 6.78 -11.50
C PHE A 390 -4.82 7.19 -10.24
N ALA A 391 -5.50 7.36 -9.11
CA ALA A 391 -4.85 7.68 -7.84
C ALA A 391 -3.77 6.63 -7.46
N GLU A 392 -4.08 5.33 -7.57
CA GLU A 392 -3.10 4.28 -7.30
C GLU A 392 -2.01 4.19 -8.39
N LEU A 393 -2.38 4.35 -9.66
CA LEU A 393 -1.41 4.40 -10.76
C LEU A 393 -0.44 5.57 -10.58
N GLN A 394 -0.95 6.75 -10.21
CA GLN A 394 -0.12 7.92 -9.95
C GLN A 394 0.87 7.67 -8.80
N LEU A 395 0.46 6.98 -7.73
CA LEU A 395 1.34 6.60 -6.64
C LEU A 395 2.45 5.65 -7.12
N ILE A 396 2.13 4.68 -7.98
CA ILE A 396 3.13 3.80 -8.61
C ILE A 396 4.13 4.63 -9.43
N LEU A 397 3.62 5.56 -10.27
CA LEU A 397 4.47 6.38 -11.14
C LEU A 397 5.30 7.45 -10.38
N LYS A 398 4.95 7.75 -9.13
CA LYS A 398 5.72 8.61 -8.22
C LYS A 398 6.84 7.88 -7.49
N GLU A 399 6.83 6.55 -7.43
CA GLU A 399 7.90 5.78 -6.78
C GLU A 399 9.27 6.12 -7.42
N GLU A 400 10.34 5.89 -6.67
CA GLU A 400 11.70 6.16 -7.14
C GLU A 400 12.02 5.38 -8.42
N ASN A 401 11.59 4.15 -8.50
CA ASN A 401 11.74 3.29 -9.67
C ASN A 401 10.42 2.60 -10.04
N PRO A 402 9.53 3.23 -10.84
CA PRO A 402 8.25 2.63 -11.20
C PRO A 402 8.35 1.53 -12.27
N VAL A 403 9.51 1.38 -12.95
CA VAL A 403 9.65 0.47 -14.10
C VAL A 403 9.34 -0.99 -13.76
N PRO A 404 9.82 -1.57 -12.63
CA PRO A 404 9.45 -2.92 -12.24
C PRO A 404 7.96 -3.06 -11.94
N ALA A 405 7.34 -2.06 -11.30
CA ALA A 405 5.90 -2.08 -11.03
C ALA A 405 5.07 -2.03 -12.31
N ILE A 406 5.46 -1.22 -13.31
CA ILE A 406 4.81 -1.18 -14.62
C ILE A 406 4.92 -2.55 -15.33
N LYS A 407 6.09 -3.19 -15.26
CA LYS A 407 6.27 -4.55 -15.78
C LYS A 407 5.34 -5.53 -15.04
N ARG A 408 5.25 -5.43 -13.72
CA ARG A 408 4.38 -6.28 -12.92
C ARG A 408 2.89 -6.06 -13.21
N LEU A 409 2.47 -4.80 -13.49
CA LEU A 409 1.13 -4.50 -14.00
C LEU A 409 0.87 -5.21 -15.34
N ASN A 410 1.86 -5.27 -16.23
CA ASN A 410 1.73 -5.99 -17.49
C ASN A 410 1.62 -7.51 -17.28
N ASP A 411 2.39 -8.10 -16.35
CA ASP A 411 2.35 -9.53 -16.04
C ASP A 411 0.96 -9.98 -15.54
N PHE A 412 0.22 -9.08 -14.86
CA PHE A 412 -1.16 -9.29 -14.44
C PHE A 412 -2.20 -8.74 -15.43
N ASP A 413 -1.79 -8.35 -16.64
CA ASP A 413 -2.69 -7.81 -17.68
C ASP A 413 -3.47 -6.53 -17.26
N LEU A 414 -2.92 -5.78 -16.29
CA LEU A 414 -3.56 -4.59 -15.73
C LEU A 414 -3.32 -3.32 -16.54
N LEU A 415 -2.39 -3.32 -17.49
CA LEU A 415 -2.20 -2.17 -18.38
C LEU A 415 -3.45 -1.91 -19.22
N LYS A 416 -4.24 -2.95 -19.54
CA LYS A 416 -5.52 -2.81 -20.24
C LYS A 416 -6.59 -2.10 -19.41
N VAL A 417 -6.45 -2.07 -18.07
CA VAL A 417 -7.32 -1.26 -17.19
C VAL A 417 -7.08 0.23 -17.41
N ILE A 418 -5.88 0.64 -17.82
CA ILE A 418 -5.60 2.01 -18.27
C ILE A 418 -6.25 2.22 -19.64
N HIS A 419 -5.83 1.43 -20.62
CA HIS A 419 -6.46 1.34 -21.95
C HIS A 419 -5.98 0.10 -22.70
N PRO A 420 -6.85 -0.62 -23.44
CA PRO A 420 -6.48 -1.86 -24.15
C PRO A 420 -5.37 -1.69 -25.21
N SER A 421 -5.15 -0.47 -25.72
CA SER A 421 -4.08 -0.19 -26.68
C SER A 421 -2.68 -0.09 -26.05
N ILE A 422 -2.57 0.00 -24.73
CA ILE A 422 -1.28 0.09 -24.05
C ILE A 422 -0.73 -1.31 -23.85
N LYS A 423 0.37 -1.62 -24.57
CA LYS A 423 1.08 -2.89 -24.49
C LYS A 423 2.54 -2.63 -24.15
N LEU A 424 3.09 -3.38 -23.21
CA LEU A 424 4.50 -3.28 -22.85
C LEU A 424 5.35 -4.10 -23.82
N ASP A 425 5.70 -3.49 -24.94
CA ASP A 425 6.67 -4.05 -25.90
C ASP A 425 8.12 -3.69 -25.51
N THR A 426 9.05 -4.13 -26.32
CA THR A 426 10.49 -3.88 -26.11
C THR A 426 10.85 -2.41 -26.21
N ASP A 427 10.23 -1.63 -27.11
CA ASP A 427 10.48 -0.19 -27.30
C ASP A 427 9.95 0.60 -26.12
N LEU A 428 8.71 0.34 -25.67
CA LEU A 428 8.15 0.98 -24.48
C LEU A 428 8.97 0.67 -23.23
N SER A 429 9.37 -0.61 -23.05
CA SER A 429 10.21 -1.02 -21.91
C SER A 429 11.57 -0.31 -21.92
N ALA A 430 12.20 -0.18 -23.09
CA ALA A 430 13.46 0.54 -23.25
C ALA A 430 13.29 2.05 -22.95
N THR A 431 12.19 2.65 -23.43
CA THR A 431 11.90 4.06 -23.20
C THR A 431 11.61 4.36 -21.73
N LEU A 432 10.89 3.48 -21.01
CA LEU A 432 10.67 3.61 -19.55
C LEU A 432 11.98 3.57 -18.77
N LYS A 433 12.91 2.67 -19.15
CA LYS A 433 14.26 2.63 -18.54
C LYS A 433 15.06 3.89 -18.86
N ALA A 434 14.93 4.43 -20.08
CA ALA A 434 15.57 5.70 -20.46
C ALA A 434 14.98 6.86 -19.65
N ALA A 435 13.65 6.92 -19.48
CA ALA A 435 12.99 7.92 -18.65
C ALA A 435 13.53 7.89 -17.21
N LYS A 436 13.66 6.70 -16.59
CA LYS A 436 14.27 6.58 -15.26
C LYS A 436 15.67 7.22 -15.21
N LYS A 437 16.54 6.89 -16.17
CA LYS A 437 17.91 7.46 -16.22
C LYS A 437 17.91 8.97 -16.37
N VAL A 438 17.01 9.49 -17.22
CA VAL A 438 16.87 10.94 -17.45
C VAL A 438 16.39 11.65 -16.20
N LEU A 439 15.38 11.10 -15.52
CA LEU A 439 14.85 11.69 -14.29
C LEU A 439 15.88 11.66 -13.16
N SER A 440 16.57 10.54 -12.96
CA SER A 440 17.64 10.44 -11.95
C SER A 440 18.79 11.42 -12.26
N TRP A 441 19.16 11.59 -13.54
CA TRP A 441 20.15 12.58 -13.94
C TRP A 441 19.67 14.02 -13.66
N HIS A 442 18.42 14.35 -13.98
CA HIS A 442 17.86 15.68 -13.74
C HIS A 442 17.79 16.02 -12.24
N ASP A 443 17.39 15.05 -11.41
CA ASP A 443 17.32 15.23 -9.95
C ASP A 443 18.71 15.54 -9.35
N LEU A 444 19.80 15.00 -9.93
CA LEU A 444 21.18 15.32 -9.54
C LEU A 444 21.64 16.73 -9.95
N LEU A 445 20.89 17.46 -10.76
CA LEU A 445 21.21 18.85 -11.09
C LEU A 445 20.79 19.85 -10.00
N PHE A 446 20.03 19.40 -8.99
CA PHE A 446 19.54 20.20 -7.86
C PHE A 446 18.91 21.53 -8.30
N LEU A 447 18.09 21.49 -9.35
CA LEU A 447 17.39 22.67 -9.85
C LEU A 447 16.24 23.02 -8.90
N GLU A 448 16.01 24.32 -8.66
CA GLU A 448 14.93 24.81 -7.77
C GLU A 448 13.53 24.52 -8.32
N GLU A 449 13.40 24.24 -9.61
CA GLU A 449 12.11 24.03 -10.27
C GLU A 449 11.57 22.65 -10.01
N SER A 450 10.40 22.58 -9.38
CA SER A 450 9.67 21.33 -9.18
C SER A 450 8.97 20.87 -10.46
N TYR A 451 8.94 19.57 -10.71
CA TYR A 451 8.25 18.96 -11.83
C TYR A 451 7.47 17.71 -11.39
N LYS A 452 6.46 17.32 -12.18
CA LYS A 452 5.63 16.17 -11.89
C LYS A 452 6.22 14.90 -12.51
N LYS A 453 7.07 14.17 -11.77
CA LYS A 453 7.73 12.94 -12.20
C LYS A 453 6.76 11.94 -12.86
N TRP A 454 5.57 11.74 -12.30
CA TRP A 454 4.57 10.82 -12.82
C TRP A 454 4.09 11.16 -14.24
N ILE A 455 4.06 12.45 -14.60
CA ILE A 455 3.68 12.90 -15.96
C ILE A 455 4.67 12.38 -16.99
N VAL A 456 5.97 12.41 -16.70
CA VAL A 456 7.00 11.92 -17.64
C VAL A 456 6.81 10.44 -17.93
N TYR A 457 6.59 9.61 -16.89
CA TYR A 457 6.31 8.19 -17.09
C TYR A 457 4.96 7.96 -17.79
N PHE A 458 3.95 8.76 -17.48
CA PHE A 458 2.65 8.63 -18.13
C PHE A 458 2.69 9.03 -19.61
N LEU A 459 3.44 10.10 -19.97
CA LEU A 459 3.74 10.48 -21.35
C LEU A 459 4.37 9.29 -22.13
N VAL A 460 5.33 8.61 -21.50
CA VAL A 460 5.95 7.42 -22.09
C VAL A 460 4.95 6.29 -22.28
N LEU A 461 4.09 6.01 -21.29
CA LEU A 461 3.06 4.97 -21.38
C LEU A 461 2.06 5.22 -22.52
N VAL A 462 1.63 6.47 -22.71
CA VAL A 462 0.65 6.83 -23.74
C VAL A 462 1.28 7.24 -25.08
N ARG A 463 2.62 7.15 -25.21
CA ARG A 463 3.36 7.64 -26.37
C ARG A 463 2.81 7.12 -27.70
N ASN A 464 2.50 5.83 -27.78
CA ASN A 464 2.02 5.18 -28.99
C ASN A 464 0.49 5.28 -29.15
N CYS A 465 -0.21 5.93 -28.21
CA CYS A 465 -1.65 6.12 -28.30
C CYS A 465 -2.01 7.26 -29.26
N LYS A 466 -3.03 7.04 -30.09
CA LYS A 466 -3.61 8.09 -30.95
C LYS A 466 -4.21 9.22 -30.09
N PRO A 467 -4.32 10.45 -30.63
CA PRO A 467 -4.80 11.62 -29.85
C PRO A 467 -6.16 11.41 -29.17
N HIS A 468 -7.12 10.81 -29.87
CA HIS A 468 -8.46 10.55 -29.31
C HIS A 468 -8.41 9.54 -28.15
N ILE A 469 -7.54 8.52 -28.22
CA ILE A 469 -7.33 7.53 -27.15
C ILE A 469 -6.74 8.21 -25.91
N THR A 470 -5.72 9.05 -26.09
CA THR A 470 -5.13 9.78 -24.95
C THR A 470 -6.17 10.69 -24.28
N LYS A 471 -7.03 11.36 -25.08
CA LYS A 471 -8.12 12.19 -24.55
C LYS A 471 -9.17 11.36 -23.80
N GLU A 472 -9.49 10.16 -24.28
CA GLU A 472 -10.39 9.21 -23.60
C GLU A 472 -9.82 8.80 -22.25
N ILE A 473 -8.51 8.43 -22.18
CA ILE A 473 -7.83 8.09 -20.94
C ILE A 473 -7.87 9.26 -19.95
N CYS A 474 -7.54 10.48 -20.39
CA CYS A 474 -7.54 11.67 -19.55
C CYS A 474 -8.94 11.96 -18.97
N ARG A 475 -9.97 11.85 -19.80
CA ARG A 475 -11.36 12.03 -19.37
C ARG A 475 -11.79 10.97 -18.37
N ARG A 476 -11.51 9.69 -18.64
CA ARG A 476 -11.80 8.58 -17.72
C ARG A 476 -11.14 8.76 -16.35
N PHE A 477 -9.92 9.26 -16.33
CA PHE A 477 -9.15 9.48 -15.11
C PHE A 477 -9.44 10.81 -14.42
N GLU A 478 -10.31 11.65 -15.00
CA GLU A 478 -10.68 12.97 -14.48
C GLU A 478 -9.44 13.84 -14.20
N LEU A 479 -8.51 13.88 -15.18
CA LEU A 479 -7.29 14.66 -15.02
C LEU A 479 -7.61 16.16 -15.00
N VAL A 480 -6.79 16.91 -14.24
CA VAL A 480 -6.89 18.37 -14.23
C VAL A 480 -6.53 18.95 -15.61
N PRO A 481 -7.14 20.08 -16.02
CA PRO A 481 -6.97 20.63 -17.38
C PRO A 481 -5.51 20.84 -17.81
N ASP A 482 -4.65 21.27 -16.89
CA ASP A 482 -3.22 21.50 -17.18
C ASP A 482 -2.49 20.19 -17.51
N ASP A 483 -2.78 19.10 -16.79
CA ASP A 483 -2.15 17.80 -17.03
C ASP A 483 -2.70 17.16 -18.32
N GLU A 484 -4.02 17.31 -18.58
CA GLU A 484 -4.63 16.90 -19.84
C GLU A 484 -3.99 17.62 -21.03
N LYS A 485 -3.75 18.94 -20.94
CA LYS A 485 -3.12 19.74 -21.99
C LYS A 485 -1.72 19.20 -22.34
N ILE A 486 -0.91 18.89 -21.33
CA ILE A 486 0.43 18.30 -21.51
C ILE A 486 0.34 16.98 -22.29
N LEU A 487 -0.57 16.09 -21.86
CA LEU A 487 -0.68 14.73 -22.40
C LEU A 487 -1.33 14.69 -23.79
N CYS A 488 -2.35 15.52 -24.04
CA CYS A 488 -3.17 15.46 -25.25
C CYS A 488 -2.74 16.42 -26.36
N THR A 489 -2.13 17.57 -26.02
CA THR A 489 -1.83 18.62 -26.98
C THR A 489 -0.34 18.89 -27.08
N GLU A 490 0.32 19.21 -25.96
CA GLU A 490 1.72 19.65 -25.94
C GLU A 490 2.69 18.52 -26.27
N ARG A 491 2.34 17.26 -25.95
CA ARG A 491 3.12 16.07 -26.28
C ARG A 491 3.48 15.98 -27.75
N PHE A 492 2.53 16.25 -28.64
CA PHE A 492 2.80 16.19 -30.09
C PHE A 492 3.76 17.29 -30.57
N GLY A 493 3.78 18.44 -29.85
CA GLY A 493 4.81 19.46 -30.06
C GLY A 493 6.20 18.94 -29.67
N ALA A 494 6.28 18.22 -28.55
CA ALA A 494 7.52 17.59 -28.08
C ALA A 494 8.04 16.54 -29.06
N ASP A 495 7.17 15.65 -29.57
CA ASP A 495 7.55 14.65 -30.58
C ASP A 495 8.11 15.32 -31.85
N ARG A 496 7.43 16.37 -32.35
CA ARG A 496 7.91 17.15 -33.51
C ARG A 496 9.23 17.85 -33.24
N CYS A 497 9.44 18.35 -32.02
CA CYS A 497 10.69 18.98 -31.62
C CYS A 497 11.85 17.99 -31.63
N VAL A 498 11.69 16.79 -31.10
CA VAL A 498 12.71 15.71 -31.15
C VAL A 498 13.05 15.37 -32.60
N PHE A 499 12.02 15.15 -33.44
CA PHE A 499 12.20 14.84 -34.85
C PHE A 499 12.95 15.97 -35.61
N TRP A 500 12.65 17.23 -35.27
CA TRP A 500 13.35 18.36 -35.85
C TRP A 500 14.83 18.42 -35.41
N LEU A 501 15.10 18.21 -34.10
CA LEU A 501 16.46 18.16 -33.57
C LEU A 501 17.29 17.04 -34.21
N GLU A 502 16.71 15.85 -34.40
CA GLU A 502 17.41 14.72 -35.03
C GLU A 502 17.88 15.02 -36.46
N ARG A 503 17.19 15.92 -37.16
CA ARG A 503 17.50 16.28 -38.55
C ARG A 503 18.37 17.52 -38.71
N ASN A 504 18.34 18.43 -37.72
CA ASN A 504 18.95 19.75 -37.88
C ASN A 504 20.21 19.96 -37.01
N LEU A 505 20.49 19.07 -36.06
CA LEU A 505 21.73 19.19 -35.27
C LEU A 505 22.99 19.03 -36.16
N PRO A 506 24.04 19.81 -35.92
CA PRO A 506 24.21 20.85 -34.88
C PRO A 506 23.49 22.16 -35.22
N VAL A 507 22.93 22.82 -34.19
CA VAL A 507 22.35 24.18 -34.30
C VAL A 507 23.01 25.09 -33.27
N SER A 508 22.86 26.43 -33.44
CA SER A 508 23.35 27.40 -32.46
C SER A 508 22.59 27.27 -31.13
N ASP A 509 23.23 27.74 -30.06
CA ASP A 509 22.66 27.67 -28.71
C ASP A 509 21.41 28.56 -28.58
N SER A 510 21.33 29.68 -29.26
CA SER A 510 20.14 30.53 -29.36
C SER A 510 18.96 29.81 -30.00
N VAL A 511 19.17 29.11 -31.11
CA VAL A 511 18.12 28.29 -31.77
C VAL A 511 17.66 27.14 -30.88
N LEU A 512 18.60 26.44 -30.25
CA LEU A 512 18.29 25.36 -29.31
C LEU A 512 17.44 25.86 -28.12
N TYR A 513 17.86 27.00 -27.54
CA TYR A 513 17.15 27.65 -26.44
C TYR A 513 15.71 28.00 -26.83
N ARG A 514 15.52 28.68 -27.97
CA ARG A 514 14.19 29.07 -28.47
C ARG A 514 13.29 27.86 -28.74
N LYS A 515 13.85 26.75 -29.20
CA LYS A 515 13.10 25.52 -29.47
C LYS A 515 12.62 24.85 -28.19
N LEU A 516 13.38 24.89 -27.10
CA LEU A 516 13.09 24.15 -25.86
C LEU A 516 12.43 25.01 -24.78
N THR A 517 12.69 26.31 -24.69
CA THR A 517 12.22 27.18 -23.62
C THR A 517 10.69 27.30 -23.51
N GLY A 518 9.97 27.03 -24.60
CA GLY A 518 8.50 27.03 -24.64
C GLY A 518 7.82 25.79 -24.03
N PHE A 519 8.59 24.73 -23.73
CA PHE A 519 8.05 23.50 -23.17
C PHE A 519 8.20 23.43 -21.66
N LYS A 520 7.23 22.78 -20.99
CA LYS A 520 7.34 22.44 -19.58
C LYS A 520 8.47 21.41 -19.35
N THR A 521 9.05 21.43 -18.16
CA THR A 521 10.16 20.55 -17.78
C THR A 521 9.85 19.08 -18.04
N GLU A 522 8.62 18.62 -17.75
CA GLU A 522 8.17 17.24 -18.00
C GLU A 522 8.28 16.84 -19.47
N LEU A 523 7.92 17.77 -20.39
CA LEU A 523 8.00 17.51 -21.82
C LEU A 523 9.44 17.48 -22.33
N ILE A 524 10.32 18.33 -21.82
CA ILE A 524 11.74 18.32 -22.19
C ILE A 524 12.42 17.04 -21.70
N LEU A 525 12.10 16.59 -20.48
CA LEU A 525 12.58 15.30 -19.94
C LEU A 525 12.03 14.11 -20.73
N PHE A 526 10.75 14.17 -21.14
CA PHE A 526 10.17 13.20 -22.05
C PHE A 526 10.88 13.17 -23.40
N MET A 527 11.16 14.33 -24.03
CA MET A 527 11.93 14.41 -25.26
C MET A 527 13.29 13.72 -25.13
N MET A 528 14.00 13.98 -24.03
CA MET A 528 15.30 13.37 -23.77
C MET A 528 15.19 11.86 -23.58
N ALA A 529 14.09 11.36 -22.98
CA ALA A 529 13.85 9.94 -22.79
C ALA A 529 13.57 9.20 -24.10
N ILE A 530 12.79 9.82 -25.02
CA ILE A 530 12.40 9.20 -26.30
C ILE A 530 13.46 9.37 -27.39
N ALA A 531 14.35 10.35 -27.29
CA ALA A 531 15.40 10.59 -28.28
C ALA A 531 16.32 9.37 -28.41
N LYS A 532 16.49 8.87 -29.64
CA LYS A 532 17.41 7.75 -29.94
C LYS A 532 18.83 8.26 -30.18
N ASN A 533 18.97 9.46 -30.74
CA ASN A 533 20.26 10.08 -31.07
C ASN A 533 20.94 10.66 -29.79
N LYS A 534 22.20 10.28 -29.60
CA LYS A 534 23.02 10.80 -28.48
C LYS A 534 23.26 12.32 -28.59
N ALA A 535 23.34 12.87 -29.81
CA ALA A 535 23.52 14.32 -30.02
C ALA A 535 22.32 15.11 -29.48
N VAL A 536 21.07 14.63 -29.73
CA VAL A 536 19.86 15.26 -29.19
C VAL A 536 19.86 15.24 -27.68
N LYS A 537 20.23 14.11 -27.05
CA LYS A 537 20.33 14.02 -25.57
C LYS A 537 21.37 14.99 -25.01
N LYS A 538 22.51 15.11 -25.67
CA LYS A 538 23.57 16.07 -25.27
C LYS A 538 23.08 17.51 -25.38
N SER A 539 22.40 17.88 -26.46
CA SER A 539 21.84 19.22 -26.65
C SER A 539 20.79 19.56 -25.61
N ILE A 540 19.86 18.60 -25.29
CA ILE A 540 18.87 18.81 -24.23
C ILE A 540 19.56 18.91 -22.85
N SER A 541 20.60 18.12 -22.59
CA SER A 541 21.40 18.24 -21.37
C SER A 541 22.04 19.64 -21.27
N HIS A 542 22.69 20.11 -22.34
CA HIS A 542 23.27 21.44 -22.42
C HIS A 542 22.26 22.57 -22.17
N PHE A 543 21.02 22.39 -22.66
CA PHE A 543 19.95 23.34 -22.36
C PHE A 543 19.69 23.44 -20.84
N PHE A 544 19.63 22.32 -20.09
CA PHE A 544 19.40 22.36 -18.65
C PHE A 544 20.60 22.85 -17.83
N THR A 545 21.81 22.46 -18.22
CA THR A 545 23.02 22.79 -17.45
C THR A 545 23.48 24.24 -17.66
N ASP A 546 23.39 24.75 -18.90
CA ASP A 546 23.99 26.00 -19.30
C ASP A 546 22.97 27.03 -19.80
N LEU A 547 22.23 26.69 -20.87
CA LEU A 547 21.45 27.70 -21.59
C LEU A 547 20.26 28.23 -20.77
N ARG A 548 19.56 27.35 -20.05
CA ARG A 548 18.38 27.74 -19.25
C ARG A 548 18.68 28.72 -18.13
N ARG A 549 19.93 28.74 -17.64
CA ARG A 549 20.42 29.66 -16.61
C ARG A 549 20.92 30.99 -17.16
N THR A 550 21.14 31.07 -18.46
CA THR A 550 21.63 32.28 -19.10
C THR A 550 20.66 33.44 -18.92
N ARG A 551 21.15 34.53 -18.40
CA ARG A 551 20.40 35.78 -18.19
C ARG A 551 21.21 36.93 -18.80
N ILE A 552 20.51 37.88 -19.43
CA ILE A 552 21.08 39.14 -19.83
C ILE A 552 21.10 40.11 -18.66
N THR A 553 22.10 40.90 -18.56
CA THR A 553 22.26 41.95 -17.54
C THR A 553 21.66 43.28 -17.97
N LEU A 554 21.43 43.46 -19.27
CA LEU A 554 20.72 44.60 -19.86
C LEU A 554 19.29 44.68 -19.30
N LYS A 555 18.88 45.87 -18.89
CA LYS A 555 17.53 46.13 -18.36
C LYS A 555 16.76 47.07 -19.25
N GLY A 556 15.44 47.08 -19.23
CA GLY A 556 14.61 47.99 -20.01
C GLY A 556 14.95 49.47 -19.82
N ARG A 557 15.34 49.89 -18.60
CA ARG A 557 15.83 51.25 -18.31
C ARG A 557 17.11 51.65 -19.07
N ASP A 558 17.93 50.68 -19.44
CA ASP A 558 19.14 50.92 -20.19
C ASP A 558 18.77 51.24 -21.66
N LEU A 559 17.72 50.59 -22.21
CA LEU A 559 17.18 50.91 -23.54
C LEU A 559 16.48 52.26 -23.56
N THR A 560 15.79 52.67 -22.49
CA THR A 560 15.20 54.01 -22.37
C THR A 560 16.29 55.09 -22.43
N LYS A 561 17.44 54.88 -21.76
CA LYS A 561 18.60 55.79 -21.79
C LYS A 561 19.23 55.87 -23.17
N MET A 562 19.02 54.90 -24.05
CA MET A 562 19.46 54.90 -25.45
C MET A 562 18.45 55.57 -26.40
N GLY A 563 17.34 56.12 -25.86
CA GLY A 563 16.33 56.84 -26.65
C GLY A 563 15.16 55.99 -27.14
N LEU A 564 15.12 54.70 -26.82
CA LEU A 564 14.01 53.85 -27.21
C LEU A 564 12.79 54.10 -26.33
N GLN A 565 11.60 54.15 -26.95
CA GLN A 565 10.33 54.18 -26.27
C GLN A 565 9.86 52.74 -25.97
N PRO A 566 9.24 52.45 -24.77
CA PRO A 566 8.68 51.14 -24.47
C PRO A 566 7.70 50.69 -25.54
N GLY A 567 7.95 49.50 -26.13
CA GLY A 567 7.14 48.96 -27.22
C GLY A 567 7.68 47.62 -27.76
N PRO A 568 7.15 47.14 -28.90
CA PRO A 568 7.58 45.86 -29.50
C PRO A 568 9.09 45.78 -29.79
N VAL A 569 9.70 46.93 -30.13
CA VAL A 569 11.15 47.04 -30.42
C VAL A 569 11.99 46.66 -29.18
N TYR A 570 11.54 46.99 -27.97
CA TYR A 570 12.23 46.57 -26.73
C TYR A 570 12.41 45.07 -26.67
N ARG A 571 11.34 44.35 -26.98
CA ARG A 571 11.35 42.89 -26.97
C ARG A 571 12.33 42.35 -28.03
N GLN A 572 12.30 42.89 -29.20
CA GLN A 572 13.19 42.50 -30.30
C GLN A 572 14.66 42.69 -29.94
N VAL A 573 15.01 43.85 -29.40
CA VAL A 573 16.40 44.15 -28.96
C VAL A 573 16.81 43.21 -27.81
N MET A 574 15.95 43.01 -26.80
CA MET A 574 16.23 42.13 -25.67
C MET A 574 16.42 40.67 -26.13
N GLU A 575 15.57 40.20 -27.05
CA GLU A 575 15.69 38.86 -27.63
C GLU A 575 16.97 38.69 -28.44
N ALA A 576 17.35 39.68 -29.26
CA ALA A 576 18.62 39.66 -30.02
C ALA A 576 19.85 39.66 -29.12
N VAL A 577 19.83 40.45 -28.03
CA VAL A 577 20.91 40.46 -27.03
C VAL A 577 20.99 39.10 -26.32
N LEU A 578 19.85 38.48 -25.99
CA LEU A 578 19.84 37.16 -25.40
C LEU A 578 20.40 36.09 -26.35
N ASP A 579 20.03 36.13 -27.63
CA ASP A 579 20.56 35.21 -28.63
C ASP A 579 22.08 35.34 -28.76
N ALA A 580 22.59 36.57 -28.91
CA ALA A 580 24.01 36.83 -29.00
C ALA A 580 24.78 36.42 -27.70
N ARG A 581 24.11 36.51 -26.55
CA ARG A 581 24.67 36.04 -25.27
C ARG A 581 24.72 34.51 -25.20
N LEU A 582 23.64 33.82 -25.63
CA LEU A 582 23.57 32.37 -25.72
C LEU A 582 24.63 31.81 -26.68
N ASP A 583 24.79 32.44 -27.85
CA ASP A 583 25.79 32.04 -28.87
C ASP A 583 27.23 32.43 -28.48
N GLY A 584 27.44 32.98 -27.27
CA GLY A 584 28.78 33.29 -26.72
C GLY A 584 29.46 34.49 -27.33
N THR A 585 28.79 35.26 -28.18
CA THR A 585 29.34 36.47 -28.82
C THR A 585 29.43 37.66 -27.84
N LEU A 586 28.54 37.70 -26.83
CA LEU A 586 28.55 38.70 -25.76
C LEU A 586 28.96 38.06 -24.44
N LYS A 587 29.98 38.62 -23.76
CA LYS A 587 30.51 38.07 -22.51
C LYS A 587 30.27 38.95 -21.29
N SER A 588 30.12 40.27 -21.51
CA SER A 588 30.01 41.25 -20.44
C SER A 588 28.77 42.14 -20.62
N LYS A 589 28.39 42.85 -19.55
CA LYS A 589 27.34 43.88 -19.60
C LYS A 589 27.68 45.00 -20.58
N LYS A 590 28.98 45.33 -20.73
CA LYS A 590 29.43 46.33 -21.66
C LYS A 590 29.17 45.92 -23.11
N ASP A 591 29.46 44.67 -23.44
CA ASP A 591 29.20 44.09 -24.76
C ASP A 591 27.68 44.09 -25.06
N GLU A 592 26.85 43.72 -24.08
CA GLU A 592 25.39 43.76 -24.22
C GLU A 592 24.87 45.18 -24.53
N ILE A 593 25.38 46.18 -23.81
CA ILE A 593 25.00 47.58 -24.01
C ILE A 593 25.46 48.09 -25.39
N GLU A 594 26.68 47.77 -25.78
CA GLU A 594 27.23 48.20 -27.09
C GLU A 594 26.48 47.54 -28.25
N PHE A 595 26.20 46.25 -28.14
CA PHE A 595 25.39 45.50 -29.11
C PHE A 595 23.97 46.07 -29.22
N ALA A 596 23.32 46.35 -28.09
CA ALA A 596 21.99 46.95 -28.06
C ALA A 596 21.98 48.35 -28.73
N ARG A 597 23.01 49.20 -28.49
CA ARG A 597 23.13 50.51 -29.15
C ARG A 597 23.21 50.43 -30.67
N ARG A 598 23.96 49.45 -31.21
CA ARG A 598 24.04 49.23 -32.66
C ARG A 598 22.66 48.86 -33.23
N LEU A 599 21.95 47.92 -32.58
CA LEU A 599 20.61 47.54 -33.01
C LEU A 599 19.59 48.67 -32.94
N VAL A 600 19.74 49.58 -31.97
CA VAL A 600 18.88 50.76 -31.82
C VAL A 600 19.19 51.81 -32.89
N ALA A 601 20.47 51.94 -33.31
CA ALA A 601 20.89 52.89 -34.36
C ALA A 601 20.52 52.44 -35.78
N GLU A 602 20.23 51.14 -35.98
CA GLU A 602 19.81 50.54 -37.25
C GLU A 602 18.29 50.55 -37.44
N GLN A 603 17.50 51.01 -36.43
CA GLN A 603 16.05 51.12 -36.46
C GLN A 603 15.59 52.57 -36.62
#